data_e52e6d7fcd4a3e0bbc59828dc2b5e24a
#
_entry.id   e52e6d7fcd4a3e0bbc59828dc2b5e24a
#
_cell.length_a   1.000
_cell.length_b   1.000
_cell.length_c   1.000
_cell.angle_alpha   90.00
_cell.angle_beta   90.00
_cell.angle_gamma   90.00
#
_symmetry.space_group_name_H-M   'P 1'
#
loop_
_entity.id
_entity.type
_entity.pdbx_description
1 polymer ?
#
loop_
_entity_poly.entity_id
_entity_poly.type
_entity_poly.pdbx_seq_one_letter_code
_entity_poly.pdbx_strand_id
1 'polypeptide(L)'
;MWRLHVPKSIAPYLRFEISVPDRGDLPKGKKVLMGMIPDSSEEMLLCVDSDFDYLFAGRTEQSKEVLGAKFMFHTYAYATENYLCYAPSLHNVCVKATKNDTHIFDFVRFMHDYSCTIYPLFVWYAFSAQLSSESVFPLIDFKSSVRIGYLDLADNGANTLAWLQRNVEKRERLLTQRNPRMVEPMREFEEQLRARGVKPENTYLFMHGHTLMDNVVLVLLNSVCEKLRQMSIARITASEKRGVALKNEMANYTNSLRSIRDVLLDNENYITCPLYKRLQRDIERYIARTIWNMKRSGAIRDDSTWTVLRNMR
;
A
#
# COMPACT_ATOMS: atom_id res chain seq x y z
N MET A 1 8.11 -6.39 2.40
CA MET A 1 7.92 -5.91 1.04
C MET A 1 9.23 -5.78 0.28
N TRP A 2 10.27 -5.13 0.81
CA TRP A 2 11.56 -4.95 0.13
C TRP A 2 12.37 -6.24 -0.09
N ARG A 3 11.88 -7.40 0.34
CA ARG A 3 12.37 -8.67 -0.19
C ARG A 3 11.98 -8.72 -1.66
N LEU A 4 12.92 -8.28 -2.47
CA LEU A 4 12.77 -8.25 -3.90
C LEU A 4 12.48 -9.67 -4.38
N HIS A 5 11.30 -9.89 -4.93
CA HIS A 5 11.04 -11.08 -5.74
C HIS A 5 11.83 -10.92 -7.04
N VAL A 6 13.17 -10.92 -6.91
CA VAL A 6 14.03 -11.07 -8.07
C VAL A 6 13.85 -12.53 -8.50
N PRO A 7 13.30 -12.80 -9.67
CA PRO A 7 13.25 -14.17 -10.16
C PRO A 7 14.67 -14.73 -10.13
N LYS A 8 14.87 -15.88 -9.47
CA LYS A 8 16.19 -16.54 -9.40
C LYS A 8 16.83 -16.73 -10.79
N SER A 9 15.99 -16.76 -11.85
CA SER A 9 16.39 -16.82 -13.25
C SER A 9 17.04 -15.53 -13.79
N ILE A 10 16.77 -14.37 -13.17
CA ILE A 10 17.26 -13.07 -13.66
C ILE A 10 18.58 -12.68 -13.00
N ALA A 11 18.84 -13.15 -11.77
CA ALA A 11 20.04 -12.77 -11.04
C ALA A 11 20.74 -13.96 -10.35
N PRO A 12 21.20 -14.97 -11.08
CA PRO A 12 21.95 -16.07 -10.47
C PRO A 12 23.27 -15.59 -9.84
N TYR A 13 23.74 -14.39 -10.23
CA TYR A 13 25.02 -13.81 -9.80
C TYR A 13 24.88 -12.71 -8.74
N LEU A 14 23.64 -12.25 -8.42
CA LEU A 14 23.39 -11.18 -7.47
C LEU A 14 22.66 -11.73 -6.25
N ARG A 15 23.23 -11.49 -5.09
CA ARG A 15 22.60 -11.74 -3.79
C ARG A 15 22.24 -10.40 -3.16
N PHE A 16 20.97 -10.23 -2.82
CA PHE A 16 20.51 -9.07 -2.08
C PHE A 16 20.39 -9.39 -0.61
N GLU A 17 21.04 -8.59 0.22
CA GLU A 17 20.88 -8.58 1.66
C GLU A 17 20.11 -7.32 2.06
N ILE A 18 19.02 -7.49 2.83
CA ILE A 18 18.21 -6.37 3.29
C ILE A 18 18.61 -6.09 4.73
N SER A 19 19.21 -4.93 4.95
CA SER A 19 19.52 -4.42 6.28
C SER A 19 18.63 -3.21 6.62
N VAL A 20 18.27 -3.12 7.88
CA VAL A 20 17.65 -1.90 8.44
C VAL A 20 18.78 -1.13 9.10
N PRO A 21 18.91 0.20 8.86
CA PRO A 21 19.90 1.00 9.55
C PRO A 21 19.70 0.87 11.06
N ASP A 22 20.56 0.11 11.71
CA ASP A 22 20.50 -0.15 13.16
C ASP A 22 21.63 0.62 13.85
N ARG A 23 21.38 1.91 14.06
CA ARG A 23 22.15 2.72 15.02
C ARG A 23 21.16 3.12 16.10
N GLY A 24 21.30 2.51 17.28
CA GLY A 24 20.35 2.65 18.40
C GLY A 24 20.11 4.08 18.89
N ASP A 25 20.93 5.03 18.45
CA ASP A 25 20.98 6.44 18.86
C ASP A 25 20.55 7.42 17.77
N LEU A 26 20.27 6.94 16.54
CA LEU A 26 19.82 7.79 15.43
C LEU A 26 18.29 7.71 15.21
N PRO A 27 17.66 8.82 14.78
CA PRO A 27 16.26 8.79 14.38
C PRO A 27 16.08 7.76 13.26
N LYS A 28 15.18 6.78 13.48
CA LYS A 28 14.85 5.75 12.50
C LYS A 28 14.04 6.35 11.36
N GLY A 29 14.19 5.81 10.14
CA GLY A 29 13.32 6.12 9.03
C GLY A 29 13.97 6.81 7.84
N LYS A 30 13.15 7.36 6.97
CA LYS A 30 13.53 7.96 5.67
C LYS A 30 14.63 9.01 5.76
N LYS A 31 14.63 9.89 6.77
CA LYS A 31 15.67 10.93 6.95
C LYS A 31 17.08 10.34 7.08
N VAL A 32 17.23 9.20 7.75
CA VAL A 32 18.53 8.52 7.87
C VAL A 32 18.99 8.04 6.51
N LEU A 33 18.11 7.37 5.76
CA LEU A 33 18.41 6.88 4.41
C LEU A 33 18.72 8.02 3.45
N MET A 34 18.05 9.15 3.56
CA MET A 34 18.36 10.34 2.77
C MET A 34 19.78 10.88 3.06
N GLY A 35 20.19 10.88 4.32
CA GLY A 35 21.57 11.24 4.70
C GLY A 35 22.63 10.29 4.13
N MET A 36 22.24 9.07 3.73
CA MET A 36 23.14 8.07 3.12
C MET A 36 23.18 8.16 1.58
N ILE A 37 22.44 9.08 0.94
CA ILE A 37 22.45 9.23 -0.52
C ILE A 37 23.87 9.41 -1.09
N PRO A 38 24.77 10.23 -0.48
CA PRO A 38 26.13 10.38 -0.98
C PRO A 38 26.94 9.08 -0.97
N ASP A 39 26.65 8.17 -0.06
CA ASP A 39 27.36 6.90 0.11
C ASP A 39 26.72 5.76 -0.71
N SER A 40 25.56 6.01 -1.34
CA SER A 40 24.83 5.01 -2.13
C SER A 40 25.60 4.64 -3.41
N SER A 41 25.58 3.37 -3.77
CA SER A 41 26.34 2.82 -4.88
C SER A 41 25.61 1.67 -5.57
N GLU A 42 26.24 1.07 -6.58
CA GLU A 42 25.74 -0.19 -7.18
C GLU A 42 25.71 -1.36 -6.19
N GLU A 43 26.46 -1.28 -5.08
CA GLU A 43 26.45 -2.29 -4.02
C GLU A 43 25.57 -1.91 -2.84
N MET A 44 25.20 -0.64 -2.68
CA MET A 44 24.37 -0.13 -1.61
C MET A 44 23.17 0.65 -2.13
N LEU A 45 22.03 -0.04 -2.21
CA LEU A 45 20.77 0.53 -2.65
C LEU A 45 19.95 1.02 -1.47
N LEU A 46 19.35 2.17 -1.61
CA LEU A 46 18.45 2.75 -0.63
C LEU A 46 17.01 2.50 -1.05
N CYS A 47 16.17 2.05 -0.12
CA CYS A 47 14.76 1.76 -0.35
C CYS A 47 13.90 2.51 0.64
N VAL A 48 13.03 3.39 0.15
CA VAL A 48 12.20 4.29 0.98
C VAL A 48 10.72 4.21 0.62
N ASP A 49 9.87 4.54 1.57
CA ASP A 49 8.49 4.86 1.27
C ASP A 49 8.42 6.21 0.54
N SER A 50 7.54 6.30 -0.46
CA SER A 50 7.39 7.51 -1.26
C SER A 50 6.82 8.66 -0.43
N ASP A 51 5.93 8.37 0.51
CA ASP A 51 5.06 9.39 1.08
C ASP A 51 4.38 10.17 -0.08
N PHE A 52 4.62 11.46 -0.19
CA PHE A 52 4.19 12.27 -1.33
C PHE A 52 5.30 12.60 -2.33
N ASP A 53 6.55 12.14 -2.15
CA ASP A 53 7.66 12.57 -3.00
C ASP A 53 7.43 12.26 -4.47
N TYR A 54 6.87 11.07 -4.78
CA TYR A 54 6.50 10.74 -6.15
C TYR A 54 5.45 11.69 -6.72
N LEU A 55 4.46 12.08 -5.91
CA LEU A 55 3.37 12.96 -6.35
C LEU A 55 3.83 14.42 -6.47
N PHE A 56 4.72 14.87 -5.59
CA PHE A 56 5.26 16.22 -5.64
C PHE A 56 6.22 16.47 -6.79
N ALA A 57 6.78 15.42 -7.37
CA ALA A 57 7.53 15.50 -8.62
C ALA A 57 8.69 16.50 -8.62
N GLY A 58 9.42 16.59 -7.51
CA GLY A 58 10.55 17.50 -7.36
C GLY A 58 10.18 18.93 -6.95
N ARG A 59 8.96 19.19 -6.51
CA ARG A 59 8.54 20.51 -6.00
C ARG A 59 9.04 20.83 -4.60
N THR A 60 9.29 19.81 -3.80
CA THR A 60 9.95 19.93 -2.51
C THR A 60 11.38 19.47 -2.63
N GLU A 61 12.28 20.00 -1.79
CA GLU A 61 13.69 19.57 -1.80
C GLU A 61 13.79 18.06 -1.54
N GLN A 62 13.02 17.54 -0.57
CA GLN A 62 12.98 16.11 -0.30
C GLN A 62 12.57 15.29 -1.55
N SER A 63 11.54 15.70 -2.27
CA SER A 63 11.12 14.97 -3.48
C SER A 63 12.14 15.07 -4.62
N LYS A 64 12.90 16.17 -4.73
CA LYS A 64 14.02 16.29 -5.68
C LYS A 64 15.11 15.27 -5.35
N GLU A 65 15.51 15.20 -4.08
CA GLU A 65 16.55 14.28 -3.62
C GLU A 65 16.14 12.82 -3.83
N VAL A 66 14.94 12.43 -3.38
CA VAL A 66 14.42 11.05 -3.50
C VAL A 66 14.32 10.63 -4.95
N LEU A 67 13.76 11.48 -5.83
CA LEU A 67 13.53 11.13 -7.24
C LEU A 67 14.80 11.29 -8.10
N GLY A 68 15.76 12.08 -7.66
CA GLY A 68 17.03 12.31 -8.35
C GLY A 68 18.15 11.34 -7.97
N ALA A 69 18.03 10.66 -6.84
CA ALA A 69 19.06 9.74 -6.36
C ALA A 69 19.14 8.45 -7.20
N LYS A 70 20.31 8.22 -7.81
CA LYS A 70 20.54 7.12 -8.78
C LYS A 70 20.35 5.72 -8.20
N PHE A 71 20.65 5.55 -6.93
CA PHE A 71 20.64 4.25 -6.24
C PHE A 71 19.56 4.17 -5.17
N MET A 72 18.50 4.98 -5.31
CA MET A 72 17.35 4.98 -4.43
C MET A 72 16.11 4.48 -5.15
N PHE A 73 15.45 3.50 -4.54
CA PHE A 73 14.13 3.04 -4.95
C PHE A 73 13.09 3.53 -3.96
N HIS A 74 11.93 3.90 -4.46
CA HIS A 74 10.80 4.32 -3.65
C HIS A 74 9.53 3.56 -4.01
N THR A 75 8.60 3.44 -3.08
CA THR A 75 7.26 2.97 -3.39
C THR A 75 6.59 4.00 -4.31
N TYR A 76 5.86 3.56 -5.33
CA TYR A 76 5.01 4.47 -6.11
C TYR A 76 3.68 4.74 -5.39
N ALA A 77 3.24 3.84 -4.53
CA ALA A 77 2.22 4.08 -3.53
C ALA A 77 2.77 4.97 -2.40
N TYR A 78 1.91 5.47 -1.52
CA TYR A 78 2.35 6.29 -0.38
C TYR A 78 3.40 5.54 0.47
N ALA A 79 3.09 4.33 0.90
CA ALA A 79 3.96 3.49 1.71
C ALA A 79 3.72 1.99 1.42
N THR A 80 4.48 1.13 2.09
CA THR A 80 4.34 -0.33 2.00
C THR A 80 2.97 -0.83 2.40
N GLU A 81 2.33 -0.22 3.39
CA GLU A 81 0.99 -0.56 3.86
C GLU A 81 -0.06 -0.46 2.75
N ASN A 82 0.09 0.47 1.81
CA ASN A 82 -0.85 0.61 0.69
C ASN A 82 -0.82 -0.61 -0.24
N TYR A 83 0.33 -1.28 -0.38
CA TYR A 83 0.41 -2.54 -1.10
C TYR A 83 -0.21 -3.70 -0.31
N LEU A 84 0.11 -3.82 0.99
CA LEU A 84 -0.49 -4.83 1.86
C LEU A 84 -2.02 -4.75 1.85
N CYS A 85 -2.55 -3.53 1.75
CA CYS A 85 -3.97 -3.20 1.68
C CYS A 85 -4.56 -3.19 0.26
N TYR A 86 -3.89 -3.77 -0.73
CA TYR A 86 -4.37 -3.80 -2.11
C TYR A 86 -5.70 -4.56 -2.23
N ALA A 87 -6.75 -3.89 -2.64
CA ALA A 87 -8.13 -4.37 -2.60
C ALA A 87 -8.35 -5.78 -3.18
N PRO A 88 -7.81 -6.12 -4.38
CA PRO A 88 -7.96 -7.46 -4.94
C PRO A 88 -7.36 -8.60 -4.11
N SER A 89 -6.49 -8.29 -3.15
CA SER A 89 -5.84 -9.30 -2.30
C SER A 89 -6.56 -9.54 -0.96
N LEU A 90 -7.51 -8.67 -0.56
CA LEU A 90 -8.08 -8.68 0.79
C LEU A 90 -8.97 -9.89 1.07
N HIS A 91 -9.70 -10.41 0.06
CA HIS A 91 -10.48 -11.65 0.25
C HIS A 91 -9.58 -12.81 0.69
N ASN A 92 -8.40 -12.94 0.08
CA ASN A 92 -7.44 -14.00 0.45
C ASN A 92 -6.93 -13.84 1.89
N VAL A 93 -6.84 -12.61 2.40
CA VAL A 93 -6.54 -12.37 3.83
C VAL A 93 -7.65 -12.97 4.71
N CYS A 94 -8.93 -12.75 4.35
CA CYS A 94 -10.06 -13.36 5.07
C CYS A 94 -10.00 -14.89 5.04
N VAL A 95 -9.74 -15.49 3.87
CA VAL A 95 -9.62 -16.95 3.72
C VAL A 95 -8.52 -17.51 4.61
N LYS A 96 -7.35 -16.89 4.59
CA LYS A 96 -6.20 -17.31 5.43
C LYS A 96 -6.49 -17.18 6.93
N ALA A 97 -7.21 -16.12 7.33
CA ALA A 97 -7.51 -15.84 8.74
C ALA A 97 -8.66 -16.69 9.30
N THR A 98 -9.66 -17.06 8.47
CA THR A 98 -10.90 -17.69 8.93
C THR A 98 -11.11 -19.11 8.43
N LYS A 99 -10.29 -19.58 7.48
CA LYS A 99 -10.47 -20.86 6.79
C LYS A 99 -11.84 -21.00 6.08
N ASN A 100 -12.41 -19.87 5.66
CA ASN A 100 -13.68 -19.81 4.98
C ASN A 100 -13.54 -18.96 3.70
N ASP A 101 -13.83 -19.54 2.55
CA ASP A 101 -13.70 -18.92 1.22
C ASP A 101 -15.05 -18.42 0.66
N THR A 102 -16.04 -18.23 1.53
CA THR A 102 -17.33 -17.69 1.09
C THR A 102 -17.21 -16.21 0.77
N HIS A 103 -17.62 -15.82 -0.45
CA HIS A 103 -17.65 -14.43 -0.86
C HIS A 103 -18.90 -13.73 -0.32
N ILE A 104 -18.73 -12.94 0.75
CA ILE A 104 -19.82 -12.17 1.38
C ILE A 104 -19.64 -10.66 1.24
N PHE A 105 -18.49 -10.22 0.70
CA PHE A 105 -18.16 -8.82 0.55
C PHE A 105 -17.21 -8.61 -0.63
N ASP A 106 -17.52 -7.61 -1.48
CA ASP A 106 -16.67 -7.20 -2.60
C ASP A 106 -15.73 -6.06 -2.18
N PHE A 107 -14.53 -6.42 -1.75
CA PHE A 107 -13.50 -5.46 -1.36
C PHE A 107 -13.08 -4.52 -2.50
N VAL A 108 -13.06 -5.02 -3.74
CA VAL A 108 -12.63 -4.21 -4.90
C VAL A 108 -13.63 -3.10 -5.15
N ARG A 109 -14.92 -3.42 -5.20
CA ARG A 109 -16.00 -2.45 -5.35
C ARG A 109 -16.00 -1.44 -4.20
N PHE A 110 -15.94 -1.95 -2.95
CA PHE A 110 -15.95 -1.05 -1.79
C PHE A 110 -14.77 -0.08 -1.80
N MET A 111 -13.55 -0.55 -2.02
CA MET A 111 -12.35 0.29 -2.02
C MET A 111 -12.30 1.27 -3.20
N HIS A 112 -12.90 0.91 -4.33
CA HIS A 112 -13.15 1.82 -5.44
C HIS A 112 -14.07 2.99 -4.99
N ASP A 113 -15.24 2.67 -4.46
CA ASP A 113 -16.25 3.66 -4.05
C ASP A 113 -15.76 4.50 -2.86
N TYR A 114 -15.07 3.88 -1.90
CA TYR A 114 -14.37 4.57 -0.81
C TYR A 114 -13.36 5.59 -1.36
N SER A 115 -12.52 5.18 -2.31
CA SER A 115 -11.51 6.04 -2.92
C SER A 115 -12.14 7.25 -3.61
N CYS A 116 -13.19 7.03 -4.40
CA CYS A 116 -13.94 8.11 -5.05
C CYS A 116 -14.53 9.08 -4.01
N THR A 117 -15.06 8.54 -2.92
CA THR A 117 -15.66 9.34 -1.84
C THR A 117 -14.64 10.26 -1.17
N ILE A 118 -13.44 9.75 -0.84
CA ILE A 118 -12.43 10.52 -0.11
C ILE A 118 -11.56 11.42 -0.99
N TYR A 119 -11.62 11.26 -2.32
CA TYR A 119 -10.75 11.93 -3.28
C TYR A 119 -10.66 13.45 -3.09
N PRO A 120 -11.77 14.20 -2.91
CA PRO A 120 -11.68 15.65 -2.72
C PRO A 120 -10.85 16.04 -1.50
N LEU A 121 -11.02 15.34 -0.38
CA LEU A 121 -10.24 15.61 0.83
C LEU A 121 -8.78 15.14 0.69
N PHE A 122 -8.53 14.09 -0.08
CA PHE A 122 -7.18 13.66 -0.39
C PHE A 122 -6.42 14.74 -1.18
N VAL A 123 -7.05 15.36 -2.17
CA VAL A 123 -6.44 16.47 -2.93
C VAL A 123 -6.11 17.64 -2.00
N TRP A 124 -7.02 18.04 -1.13
CA TRP A 124 -6.76 19.06 -0.10
C TRP A 124 -5.59 18.70 0.81
N TYR A 125 -5.54 17.44 1.29
CA TYR A 125 -4.48 16.97 2.17
C TYR A 125 -3.11 16.96 1.48
N ALA A 126 -3.02 16.39 0.29
CA ALA A 126 -1.78 16.33 -0.48
C ALA A 126 -1.31 17.73 -0.89
N PHE A 127 -2.23 18.62 -1.32
CA PHE A 127 -1.92 20.02 -1.62
C PHE A 127 -1.38 20.75 -0.39
N SER A 128 -2.05 20.59 0.76
CA SER A 128 -1.64 21.21 2.02
C SER A 128 -0.26 20.73 2.49
N ALA A 129 0.07 19.45 2.25
CA ALA A 129 1.33 18.86 2.67
C ALA A 129 2.57 19.39 1.91
N GLN A 130 2.40 19.97 0.72
CA GLN A 130 3.50 20.59 -0.03
C GLN A 130 3.78 22.04 0.37
N LEU A 131 2.87 22.69 1.12
CA LEU A 131 3.05 24.08 1.52
C LEU A 131 4.11 24.20 2.61
N SER A 132 5.00 25.16 2.46
CA SER A 132 6.07 25.43 3.45
C SER A 132 5.55 26.13 4.70
N SER A 133 4.35 26.72 4.62
CA SER A 133 3.63 27.38 5.70
C SER A 133 2.76 26.40 6.48
N GLU A 134 2.09 26.87 7.53
CA GLU A 134 1.16 26.05 8.30
C GLU A 134 0.17 25.29 7.41
N SER A 135 0.06 23.98 7.63
CA SER A 135 -0.82 23.12 6.88
C SER A 135 -2.28 23.48 7.16
N VAL A 136 -3.04 23.83 6.13
CA VAL A 136 -4.47 24.17 6.25
C VAL A 136 -5.35 22.93 6.45
N PHE A 137 -4.83 21.75 6.12
CA PHE A 137 -5.51 20.46 6.33
C PHE A 137 -4.49 19.38 6.71
N PRO A 138 -4.09 19.34 8.00
CA PRO A 138 -3.06 18.41 8.48
C PRO A 138 -3.54 16.96 8.50
N LEU A 139 -2.57 16.03 8.62
CA LEU A 139 -2.83 14.59 8.68
C LEU A 139 -3.90 14.20 9.71
N ILE A 140 -3.90 14.81 10.89
CA ILE A 140 -4.85 14.46 11.96
C ILE A 140 -6.30 14.74 11.53
N ASP A 141 -6.52 15.85 10.82
CA ASP A 141 -7.83 16.22 10.29
C ASP A 141 -8.24 15.33 9.10
N PHE A 142 -7.32 15.04 8.19
CA PHE A 142 -7.55 14.08 7.11
C PHE A 142 -7.92 12.71 7.68
N LYS A 143 -7.11 12.15 8.57
CA LYS A 143 -7.34 10.86 9.24
C LYS A 143 -8.72 10.78 9.88
N SER A 144 -9.11 11.82 10.61
CA SER A 144 -10.42 11.86 11.28
C SER A 144 -11.59 11.92 10.30
N SER A 145 -11.39 12.55 9.12
CA SER A 145 -12.42 12.77 8.10
C SER A 145 -12.67 11.56 7.20
N VAL A 146 -11.65 10.68 7.02
CA VAL A 146 -11.73 9.55 6.08
C VAL A 146 -11.86 8.18 6.75
N ARG A 147 -11.81 8.11 8.07
CA ARG A 147 -11.94 6.86 8.83
C ARG A 147 -13.31 6.23 8.67
N ILE A 148 -13.34 4.91 8.68
CA ILE A 148 -14.56 4.12 8.78
C ILE A 148 -14.74 3.74 10.26
N GLY A 149 -15.80 4.20 10.90
CA GLY A 149 -16.07 3.87 12.31
C GLY A 149 -16.65 2.48 12.49
N TYR A 150 -17.57 2.11 11.58
CA TYR A 150 -18.28 0.83 11.57
C TYR A 150 -18.60 0.46 10.13
N LEU A 151 -18.52 -0.82 9.79
CA LEU A 151 -18.93 -1.37 8.49
C LEU A 151 -20.28 -2.07 8.63
N ASP A 152 -21.29 -1.54 7.95
CA ASP A 152 -22.51 -2.26 7.63
C ASP A 152 -22.22 -3.17 6.41
N LEU A 153 -22.36 -4.49 6.59
CA LEU A 153 -22.13 -5.45 5.50
C LEU A 153 -23.29 -5.48 4.47
N ALA A 154 -24.46 -4.94 4.84
CA ALA A 154 -25.60 -4.87 3.93
C ALA A 154 -25.24 -4.04 2.69
N ASP A 155 -25.70 -4.49 1.53
CA ASP A 155 -25.43 -3.83 0.24
C ASP A 155 -23.97 -3.41 0.03
N ASN A 156 -23.07 -4.31 0.40
CA ASN A 156 -21.62 -4.13 0.27
C ASN A 156 -21.09 -2.84 0.93
N GLY A 157 -21.64 -2.43 2.05
CA GLY A 157 -21.19 -1.25 2.80
C GLY A 157 -21.77 0.09 2.32
N ALA A 158 -22.82 0.08 1.47
CA ALA A 158 -23.38 1.31 0.91
C ALA A 158 -23.80 2.33 1.97
N ASN A 159 -24.40 1.90 3.09
CA ASN A 159 -24.80 2.80 4.18
C ASN A 159 -23.56 3.47 4.84
N THR A 160 -22.49 2.70 5.02
CA THR A 160 -21.20 3.22 5.55
C THR A 160 -20.63 4.29 4.63
N LEU A 161 -20.62 4.03 3.32
CA LEU A 161 -20.12 4.98 2.31
C LEU A 161 -21.00 6.23 2.22
N ALA A 162 -22.34 6.09 2.28
CA ALA A 162 -23.25 7.22 2.27
C ALA A 162 -23.08 8.14 3.49
N TRP A 163 -22.76 7.57 4.66
CA TRP A 163 -22.41 8.35 5.84
C TRP A 163 -21.07 9.07 5.64
N LEU A 164 -20.06 8.38 5.13
CA LEU A 164 -18.73 8.96 4.85
C LEU A 164 -18.85 10.10 3.84
N GLN A 165 -19.61 9.91 2.76
CA GLN A 165 -19.83 10.91 1.72
C GLN A 165 -20.36 12.23 2.31
N ARG A 166 -21.39 12.16 3.16
CA ARG A 166 -21.94 13.38 3.81
C ARG A 166 -20.90 14.13 4.65
N ASN A 167 -20.04 13.38 5.35
CA ASN A 167 -18.98 13.98 6.17
C ASN A 167 -17.89 14.62 5.31
N VAL A 168 -17.49 13.95 4.24
CA VAL A 168 -16.51 14.46 3.27
C VAL A 168 -17.01 15.74 2.62
N GLU A 169 -18.24 15.77 2.10
CA GLU A 169 -18.82 16.94 1.46
C GLU A 169 -18.93 18.13 2.43
N LYS A 170 -19.30 17.87 3.68
CA LYS A 170 -19.33 18.91 4.73
C LYS A 170 -17.93 19.48 4.96
N ARG A 171 -16.92 18.62 5.08
CA ARG A 171 -15.55 19.03 5.35
C ARG A 171 -14.95 19.79 4.17
N GLU A 172 -15.15 19.31 2.96
CA GLU A 172 -14.70 19.96 1.73
C GLU A 172 -15.29 21.38 1.58
N ARG A 173 -16.61 21.54 1.80
CA ARG A 173 -17.25 22.85 1.78
C ARG A 173 -16.61 23.81 2.79
N LEU A 174 -16.33 23.37 4.01
CA LEU A 174 -15.67 24.18 5.03
C LEU A 174 -14.24 24.57 4.63
N LEU A 175 -13.46 23.65 4.04
CA LEU A 175 -12.11 23.94 3.55
C LEU A 175 -12.13 24.99 2.44
N THR A 176 -13.00 24.82 1.47
CA THR A 176 -13.17 25.75 0.34
C THR A 176 -13.60 27.15 0.81
N GLN A 177 -14.56 27.23 1.73
CA GLN A 177 -15.03 28.52 2.27
C GLN A 177 -13.96 29.24 3.08
N ARG A 178 -13.16 28.51 3.86
CA ARG A 178 -12.11 29.10 4.69
C ARG A 178 -10.85 29.48 3.91
N ASN A 179 -10.63 28.85 2.76
CA ASN A 179 -9.41 29.00 1.97
C ASN A 179 -9.72 29.32 0.48
N PRO A 180 -10.51 30.36 0.18
CA PRO A 180 -10.96 30.62 -1.21
C PRO A 180 -9.79 30.89 -2.17
N ARG A 181 -8.69 31.47 -1.69
CA ARG A 181 -7.48 31.74 -2.49
C ARG A 181 -6.68 30.51 -2.87
N MET A 182 -6.93 29.38 -2.19
CA MET A 182 -6.21 28.11 -2.45
C MET A 182 -6.94 27.20 -3.45
N VAL A 183 -8.18 27.52 -3.80
CA VAL A 183 -9.02 26.67 -4.66
C VAL A 183 -8.41 26.50 -6.05
N GLU A 184 -7.99 27.60 -6.69
CA GLU A 184 -7.41 27.54 -8.04
C GLU A 184 -6.02 26.85 -8.05
N PRO A 185 -5.06 27.21 -7.18
CA PRO A 185 -3.81 26.47 -7.06
C PRO A 185 -4.00 24.98 -6.74
N MET A 186 -5.02 24.60 -5.96
CA MET A 186 -5.36 23.22 -5.67
C MET A 186 -5.85 22.47 -6.92
N ARG A 187 -6.65 23.11 -7.79
CA ARG A 187 -7.10 22.52 -9.06
C ARG A 187 -5.91 22.23 -9.99
N GLU A 188 -5.00 23.20 -10.15
CA GLU A 188 -3.77 22.98 -10.91
C GLU A 188 -2.94 21.80 -10.34
N PHE A 189 -2.88 21.69 -9.01
CA PHE A 189 -2.22 20.57 -8.36
C PHE A 189 -2.96 19.24 -8.59
N GLU A 190 -4.27 19.23 -8.61
CA GLU A 190 -5.09 18.06 -8.95
C GLU A 190 -4.78 17.53 -10.36
N GLU A 191 -4.62 18.39 -11.35
CA GLU A 191 -4.23 17.99 -12.71
C GLU A 191 -2.86 17.30 -12.71
N GLN A 192 -1.94 17.78 -11.89
CA GLN A 192 -0.62 17.14 -11.76
C GLN A 192 -0.70 15.79 -11.06
N LEU A 193 -1.55 15.63 -10.04
CA LEU A 193 -1.82 14.33 -9.44
C LEU A 193 -2.35 13.35 -10.48
N ARG A 194 -3.27 13.79 -11.35
CA ARG A 194 -3.81 13.00 -12.46
C ARG A 194 -2.73 12.59 -13.46
N ALA A 195 -1.83 13.49 -13.82
CA ALA A 195 -0.68 13.20 -14.67
C ALA A 195 0.29 12.18 -14.06
N ARG A 196 0.31 12.05 -12.72
CA ARG A 196 1.07 11.04 -11.98
C ARG A 196 0.32 9.71 -11.78
N GLY A 197 -0.90 9.61 -12.31
CA GLY A 197 -1.71 8.40 -12.28
C GLY A 197 -2.65 8.29 -11.08
N VAL A 198 -2.79 9.37 -10.29
CA VAL A 198 -3.82 9.45 -9.26
C VAL A 198 -5.17 9.66 -9.93
N LYS A 199 -6.15 8.85 -9.57
CA LYS A 199 -7.52 8.94 -10.02
C LYS A 199 -8.44 8.77 -8.82
N PRO A 200 -9.70 9.25 -8.90
CA PRO A 200 -10.64 9.06 -7.80
C PRO A 200 -10.71 7.61 -7.32
N GLU A 201 -10.78 6.65 -8.22
CA GLU A 201 -10.96 5.23 -7.93
C GLU A 201 -9.73 4.53 -7.30
N ASN A 202 -8.53 5.12 -7.36
CA ASN A 202 -7.31 4.52 -6.82
C ASN A 202 -6.66 5.34 -5.70
N THR A 203 -7.36 6.33 -5.17
CA THR A 203 -6.87 7.26 -4.14
C THR A 203 -6.31 6.55 -2.91
N TYR A 204 -6.90 5.41 -2.52
CA TYR A 204 -6.45 4.63 -1.38
C TYR A 204 -4.97 4.18 -1.49
N LEU A 205 -4.43 4.05 -2.70
CA LEU A 205 -3.02 3.69 -2.90
C LEU A 205 -2.06 4.84 -2.60
N PHE A 206 -2.55 6.07 -2.54
CA PHE A 206 -1.73 7.28 -2.38
C PHE A 206 -1.98 8.00 -1.05
N MET A 207 -2.96 7.58 -0.25
CA MET A 207 -3.21 8.15 1.06
C MET A 207 -2.25 7.57 2.11
N HIS A 208 -2.11 8.24 3.24
CA HIS A 208 -1.27 7.83 4.36
C HIS A 208 -1.50 6.36 4.75
N GLY A 209 -0.45 5.53 4.67
CA GLY A 209 -0.53 4.07 4.74
C GLY A 209 -1.11 3.54 6.05
N HIS A 210 -0.64 4.04 7.20
CA HIS A 210 -1.20 3.63 8.50
C HIS A 210 -2.68 4.02 8.66
N THR A 211 -3.09 5.19 8.12
CA THR A 211 -4.51 5.58 8.13
C THR A 211 -5.36 4.60 7.31
N LEU A 212 -4.88 4.21 6.13
CA LEU A 212 -5.53 3.20 5.31
C LEU A 212 -5.64 1.86 6.05
N MET A 213 -4.53 1.36 6.57
CA MET A 213 -4.49 0.05 7.22
C MET A 213 -5.35 0.01 8.48
N ASP A 214 -5.13 0.93 9.43
CA ASP A 214 -5.73 0.85 10.76
C ASP A 214 -7.17 1.38 10.81
N ASN A 215 -7.51 2.39 10.03
CA ASN A 215 -8.79 3.09 10.11
C ASN A 215 -9.79 2.70 9.01
N VAL A 216 -9.35 1.88 8.05
CA VAL A 216 -10.19 1.43 6.93
C VAL A 216 -10.08 -0.09 6.77
N VAL A 217 -8.96 -0.60 6.30
CA VAL A 217 -8.84 -2.00 5.87
C VAL A 217 -9.01 -2.98 7.02
N LEU A 218 -8.41 -2.74 8.18
CA LEU A 218 -8.61 -3.61 9.35
C LEU A 218 -10.05 -3.55 9.87
N VAL A 219 -10.76 -2.43 9.73
CA VAL A 219 -12.19 -2.35 10.08
C VAL A 219 -13.01 -3.23 9.14
N LEU A 220 -12.76 -3.17 7.83
CA LEU A 220 -13.40 -4.04 6.83
C LEU A 220 -13.13 -5.51 7.12
N LEU A 221 -11.85 -5.87 7.25
CA LEU A 221 -11.43 -7.25 7.47
C LEU A 221 -12.00 -7.84 8.77
N ASN A 222 -12.01 -7.08 9.87
CA ASN A 222 -12.56 -7.53 11.13
C ASN A 222 -14.05 -7.85 11.00
N SER A 223 -14.84 -6.96 10.38
CA SER A 223 -16.29 -7.17 10.19
C SER A 223 -16.59 -8.37 9.28
N VAL A 224 -15.87 -8.49 8.15
CA VAL A 224 -16.05 -9.62 7.21
C VAL A 224 -15.59 -10.93 7.82
N CYS A 225 -14.41 -10.97 8.45
CA CYS A 225 -13.88 -12.19 9.07
C CYS A 225 -14.74 -12.65 10.23
N GLU A 226 -15.30 -11.74 11.03
CA GLU A 226 -16.21 -12.10 12.11
C GLU A 226 -17.46 -12.80 11.55
N LYS A 227 -18.07 -12.25 10.49
CA LYS A 227 -19.21 -12.88 9.82
C LYS A 227 -18.85 -14.26 9.24
N LEU A 228 -17.70 -14.40 8.60
CA LEU A 228 -17.22 -15.69 8.07
C LEU A 228 -16.99 -16.72 9.17
N ARG A 229 -16.44 -16.31 10.32
CA ARG A 229 -16.29 -17.17 11.51
C ARG A 229 -17.64 -17.65 12.04
N GLN A 230 -18.59 -16.73 12.18
CA GLN A 230 -19.96 -17.09 12.61
C GLN A 230 -20.61 -18.09 11.65
N MET A 231 -20.48 -17.92 10.35
CA MET A 231 -20.97 -18.87 9.35
C MET A 231 -20.32 -20.26 9.49
N SER A 232 -19.01 -20.32 9.73
CA SER A 232 -18.29 -21.58 9.93
C SER A 232 -18.71 -22.26 11.21
N ILE A 233 -18.85 -21.54 12.32
CA ILE A 233 -19.35 -22.05 13.60
C ILE A 233 -20.77 -22.60 13.44
N ALA A 234 -21.67 -21.85 12.80
CA ALA A 234 -23.04 -22.28 12.54
C ALA A 234 -23.06 -23.57 11.73
N ARG A 235 -22.24 -23.71 10.68
CA ARG A 235 -22.14 -24.94 9.88
C ARG A 235 -21.66 -26.13 10.70
N ILE A 236 -20.63 -25.94 11.56
CA ILE A 236 -20.13 -26.99 12.45
C ILE A 236 -21.22 -27.42 13.45
N THR A 237 -21.91 -26.47 14.05
CA THR A 237 -22.98 -26.72 15.03
C THR A 237 -24.18 -27.44 14.41
N ALA A 238 -24.51 -27.13 13.15
CA ALA A 238 -25.60 -27.76 12.40
C ALA A 238 -25.24 -29.16 11.84
N SER A 239 -23.96 -29.58 11.94
CA SER A 239 -23.51 -30.90 11.46
C SER A 239 -24.16 -32.03 12.25
N GLU A 240 -24.12 -33.27 11.71
CA GLU A 240 -24.62 -34.48 12.40
C GLU A 240 -23.76 -34.91 13.59
N LYS A 241 -22.57 -34.35 13.77
CA LYS A 241 -21.66 -34.66 14.88
C LYS A 241 -22.25 -34.24 16.22
N ARG A 242 -22.02 -35.05 17.25
CA ARG A 242 -22.54 -34.84 18.62
C ARG A 242 -21.44 -35.13 19.65
N GLY A 243 -21.61 -34.63 20.85
CA GLY A 243 -20.76 -34.92 22.00
C GLY A 243 -19.30 -34.56 21.77
N VAL A 244 -18.41 -35.53 21.95
CA VAL A 244 -16.92 -35.31 21.83
C VAL A 244 -16.52 -34.97 20.41
N ALA A 245 -17.16 -35.58 19.41
CA ALA A 245 -16.80 -35.28 17.99
C ALA A 245 -17.12 -33.84 17.60
N LEU A 246 -18.23 -33.26 18.04
CA LEU A 246 -18.55 -31.86 17.81
C LEU A 246 -17.58 -30.92 18.54
N LYS A 247 -17.24 -31.24 19.81
CA LYS A 247 -16.28 -30.47 20.58
C LYS A 247 -14.91 -30.45 19.91
N ASN A 248 -14.43 -31.59 19.42
CA ASN A 248 -13.16 -31.71 18.75
C ASN A 248 -13.14 -30.91 17.44
N GLU A 249 -14.19 -30.95 16.64
CA GLU A 249 -14.29 -30.19 15.40
C GLU A 249 -14.28 -28.67 15.67
N MET A 250 -15.02 -28.22 16.66
CA MET A 250 -15.06 -26.83 17.08
C MET A 250 -13.67 -26.36 17.57
N ALA A 251 -12.99 -27.16 18.38
CA ALA A 251 -11.64 -26.87 18.86
C ALA A 251 -10.63 -26.82 17.71
N ASN A 252 -10.68 -27.77 16.78
CA ASN A 252 -9.82 -27.79 15.59
C ASN A 252 -10.03 -26.53 14.73
N TYR A 253 -11.29 -26.15 14.50
CA TYR A 253 -11.59 -24.92 13.77
C TYR A 253 -11.02 -23.69 14.49
N THR A 254 -11.31 -23.55 15.78
CA THR A 254 -10.84 -22.41 16.58
C THR A 254 -9.31 -22.30 16.59
N ASN A 255 -8.59 -23.42 16.74
CA ASN A 255 -7.14 -23.49 16.73
C ASN A 255 -6.53 -23.21 15.33
N SER A 256 -7.31 -23.34 14.27
CA SER A 256 -6.88 -23.05 12.90
C SER A 256 -6.95 -21.57 12.52
N LEU A 257 -7.64 -20.74 13.33
CA LEU A 257 -7.79 -19.32 13.08
C LEU A 257 -6.46 -18.59 13.25
N ARG A 258 -6.25 -17.54 12.44
CA ARG A 258 -5.07 -16.70 12.53
C ARG A 258 -5.45 -15.25 12.86
N SER A 259 -4.51 -14.50 13.42
CA SER A 259 -4.65 -13.06 13.60
C SER A 259 -4.84 -12.38 12.24
N ILE A 260 -5.89 -11.59 12.11
CA ILE A 260 -6.20 -10.87 10.87
C ILE A 260 -5.07 -9.89 10.53
N ARG A 261 -4.56 -9.17 11.53
CA ARG A 261 -3.47 -8.21 11.37
C ARG A 261 -2.19 -8.89 10.89
N ASP A 262 -1.81 -10.03 11.48
CA ASP A 262 -0.59 -10.74 11.10
C ASP A 262 -0.72 -11.29 9.67
N VAL A 263 -1.89 -11.85 9.30
CA VAL A 263 -2.14 -12.31 7.93
C VAL A 263 -2.10 -11.16 6.92
N LEU A 264 -2.57 -9.96 7.30
CA LEU A 264 -2.48 -8.77 6.44
C LEU A 264 -1.02 -8.30 6.29
N LEU A 265 -0.24 -8.32 7.36
CA LEU A 265 1.19 -7.98 7.31
C LEU A 265 2.01 -8.99 6.48
N ASP A 266 1.58 -10.26 6.45
CA ASP A 266 2.15 -11.33 5.62
C ASP A 266 1.54 -11.37 4.19
N ASN A 267 0.72 -10.38 3.80
CA ASN A 267 0.07 -10.39 2.50
C ASN A 267 1.06 -10.06 1.38
N GLU A 268 1.26 -10.99 0.44
CA GLU A 268 2.13 -10.84 -0.72
C GLU A 268 1.34 -10.76 -2.05
N ASN A 269 0.00 -10.84 -2.02
CA ASN A 269 -0.83 -10.91 -3.23
C ASN A 269 -1.01 -9.56 -3.93
N TYR A 270 -0.29 -8.52 -3.52
CA TYR A 270 -0.24 -7.22 -4.19
C TYR A 270 0.65 -7.20 -5.44
N ILE A 271 1.27 -8.30 -5.80
CA ILE A 271 2.13 -8.41 -7.01
C ILE A 271 1.41 -7.99 -8.31
N THR A 272 0.08 -8.06 -8.33
CA THR A 272 -0.74 -7.60 -9.47
C THR A 272 -0.99 -6.09 -9.46
N CYS A 273 -0.67 -5.37 -8.38
CA CYS A 273 -0.85 -3.92 -8.27
C CYS A 273 -0.02 -3.19 -9.32
N PRO A 274 -0.63 -2.29 -10.13
CA PRO A 274 0.10 -1.57 -11.19
C PRO A 274 1.29 -0.76 -10.68
N LEU A 275 1.17 -0.14 -9.47
CA LEU A 275 2.25 0.63 -8.86
C LEU A 275 3.40 -0.28 -8.41
N TYR A 276 3.08 -1.47 -7.88
CA TYR A 276 4.10 -2.47 -7.54
C TYR A 276 4.82 -2.99 -8.78
N LYS A 277 4.09 -3.28 -9.85
CA LYS A 277 4.69 -3.68 -11.15
C LYS A 277 5.61 -2.60 -11.72
N ARG A 278 5.34 -1.33 -11.42
CA ARG A 278 6.23 -0.24 -11.83
C ARG A 278 7.54 -0.29 -11.04
N LEU A 279 7.47 -0.42 -9.72
CA LEU A 279 8.64 -0.61 -8.87
C LEU A 279 9.45 -1.84 -9.29
N GLN A 280 8.77 -2.96 -9.54
CA GLN A 280 9.41 -4.20 -10.00
C GLN A 280 10.20 -3.97 -11.30
N ARG A 281 9.62 -3.28 -12.29
CA ARG A 281 10.31 -2.95 -13.55
C ARG A 281 11.55 -2.08 -13.34
N ASP A 282 11.52 -1.14 -12.41
CA ASP A 282 12.69 -0.31 -12.14
C ASP A 282 13.82 -1.13 -11.51
N ILE A 283 13.49 -2.06 -10.63
CA ILE A 283 14.44 -3.01 -10.04
C ILE A 283 15.01 -3.95 -11.12
N GLU A 284 14.16 -4.48 -11.99
CA GLU A 284 14.58 -5.36 -13.11
C GLU A 284 15.54 -4.63 -14.06
N ARG A 285 15.25 -3.36 -14.39
CA ARG A 285 16.14 -2.52 -15.21
C ARG A 285 17.50 -2.29 -14.54
N TYR A 286 17.47 -2.03 -13.23
CA TYR A 286 18.70 -1.89 -12.45
C TYR A 286 19.53 -3.18 -12.50
N ILE A 287 18.92 -4.33 -12.23
CA ILE A 287 19.60 -5.64 -12.25
C ILE A 287 20.19 -5.92 -13.63
N ALA A 288 19.40 -5.70 -14.70
CA ALA A 288 19.86 -5.90 -16.07
C ALA A 288 21.09 -5.04 -16.41
N ARG A 289 21.09 -3.77 -15.96
CA ARG A 289 22.22 -2.85 -16.14
C ARG A 289 23.45 -3.29 -15.36
N THR A 290 23.27 -3.72 -14.11
CA THR A 290 24.37 -4.18 -13.25
C THR A 290 25.02 -5.44 -13.83
N ILE A 291 24.21 -6.43 -14.26
CA ILE A 291 24.72 -7.65 -14.91
C ILE A 291 25.48 -7.29 -16.20
N TRP A 292 24.95 -6.37 -17.01
CA TRP A 292 25.63 -5.92 -18.22
C TRP A 292 27.00 -5.28 -17.92
N ASN A 293 27.08 -4.42 -16.90
CA ASN A 293 28.33 -3.82 -16.45
C ASN A 293 29.34 -4.87 -15.96
N MET A 294 28.90 -5.87 -15.19
CA MET A 294 29.74 -6.97 -14.70
C MET A 294 30.28 -7.84 -15.83
N LYS A 295 29.50 -8.09 -16.87
CA LYS A 295 29.95 -8.80 -18.07
C LYS A 295 30.99 -7.99 -18.83
N ARG A 296 30.75 -6.70 -19.03
CA ARG A 296 31.68 -5.80 -19.74
C ARG A 296 33.01 -5.63 -19.03
N SER A 297 33.02 -5.65 -17.71
CA SER A 297 34.25 -5.60 -16.90
C SER A 297 34.98 -6.93 -16.76
N GLY A 298 34.39 -8.04 -17.29
CA GLY A 298 34.96 -9.40 -17.17
C GLY A 298 34.76 -10.04 -15.80
N ALA A 299 33.98 -9.40 -14.91
CA ALA A 299 33.68 -9.91 -13.57
C ALA A 299 32.85 -11.21 -13.61
N ILE A 300 32.07 -11.40 -14.67
CA ILE A 300 31.32 -12.64 -14.93
C ILE A 300 31.49 -13.07 -16.40
N ARG A 301 31.56 -14.40 -16.65
CA ARG A 301 31.68 -14.97 -18.00
C ARG A 301 30.29 -15.09 -18.65
N ASP A 302 30.27 -15.02 -19.99
CA ASP A 302 29.07 -15.06 -20.77
C ASP A 302 28.62 -16.52 -20.99
N ASP A 303 27.68 -17.01 -20.15
CA ASP A 303 26.99 -18.26 -20.44
C ASP A 303 25.49 -18.08 -20.27
N SER A 304 24.77 -18.20 -21.38
CA SER A 304 23.33 -18.54 -21.50
C SER A 304 22.23 -17.58 -21.04
N THR A 305 22.49 -16.41 -20.45
CA THR A 305 21.44 -15.51 -19.93
C THR A 305 20.92 -14.45 -20.92
N TRP A 306 21.43 -14.39 -22.14
CA TRP A 306 21.04 -13.37 -23.15
C TRP A 306 19.61 -13.49 -23.66
N THR A 307 19.04 -14.66 -23.66
CA THR A 307 17.70 -14.92 -24.24
C THR A 307 16.58 -14.28 -23.42
N VAL A 308 16.74 -14.19 -22.09
CA VAL A 308 15.72 -13.64 -21.17
C VAL A 308 15.71 -12.11 -21.22
N LEU A 309 16.88 -11.46 -21.29
CA LEU A 309 17.01 -9.99 -21.28
C LEU A 309 16.60 -9.35 -22.62
N ARG A 310 16.67 -10.09 -23.74
CA ARG A 310 16.27 -9.60 -25.06
C ARG A 310 14.76 -9.42 -25.23
N ASN A 311 13.98 -10.18 -24.46
CA ASN A 311 12.51 -10.14 -24.46
C ASN A 311 11.91 -9.11 -23.49
N MET A 312 12.75 -8.37 -22.74
CA MET A 312 12.36 -7.33 -21.77
C MET A 312 12.53 -5.89 -22.30
N ARG A 313 12.82 -5.72 -23.62
CA ARG A 313 12.92 -4.41 -24.29
C ARG A 313 11.58 -3.98 -24.87
#